data_46e04619c956c9328f557a64e27fa8c1
#
_entry.id   46e04619c956c9328f557a64e27fa8c1
#
_cell.length_a   1.000
_cell.length_b   1.000
_cell.length_c   1.000
_cell.angle_alpha   90.00
_cell.angle_beta   90.00
_cell.angle_gamma   90.00
#
_symmetry.space_group_name_H-M   'P 1'
#
loop_
_entity.id
_entity.type
_entity.pdbx_description
1 polymer ?
#
loop_
_entity_poly.entity_id
_entity_poly.type
_entity_poly.pdbx_seq_one_letter_code
_entity_poly.pdbx_strand_id
1 'polypeptide(L)'
;MTTGESATKPGLWGWVNKRLPVDQFLRHELTEYYAPKNFNIWYFFGSLALLVLVIQLFSGIFLTMFYKVGEATSFDSVEFIMREVEYGWLIRYMHSTGASAFFIVVYLHMFRAILYGSYKAPRELPWGNMSYWGAQVIVNLFSTIPVIGPGLVEWIRGDYGIADATLNRFFALHVVAVPLALIMLIVLHLVALHQVGSNNPDGVEIKDNEGSDGKPIDGIPFHPYYTVKDIFGVGVFLILFAAVMFFMPTMNDLFLERPNFEEANPLSTPEHITPAWYFGVFYALLRAVPDQQLGALVMLIAILAFFFLPWLDRSPVKSVRYRGWIYKSFLTVFVISFVALNYLGMKPADPGYVYAARVFGVGYFAFFLLMPFYTRWDRTKPVPQRVTFHA
;
A
#
# COMPACT_ATOMS: atom_id res chain seq x y z
N MET A 1 -42.60 16.61 -5.86
CA MET A 1 -41.71 17.07 -6.95
C MET A 1 -41.55 18.56 -6.81
N THR A 2 -40.49 19.02 -6.13
CA THR A 2 -40.07 20.43 -6.15
C THR A 2 -38.59 20.41 -6.43
N THR A 3 -38.28 20.58 -7.71
CA THR A 3 -36.90 20.82 -8.19
C THR A 3 -36.45 22.17 -7.66
N GLY A 4 -35.74 22.18 -6.53
CA GLY A 4 -35.05 23.36 -6.04
C GLY A 4 -33.98 23.76 -7.04
N GLU A 5 -34.26 24.76 -7.86
CA GLU A 5 -33.25 25.41 -8.69
C GLU A 5 -32.16 25.96 -7.78
N SER A 6 -30.98 25.30 -7.84
CA SER A 6 -29.74 25.77 -7.25
C SER A 6 -29.39 27.09 -7.93
N ALA A 7 -29.62 28.21 -7.25
CA ALA A 7 -29.19 29.53 -7.71
C ALA A 7 -27.70 29.47 -8.06
N THR A 8 -27.39 29.57 -9.35
CA THR A 8 -26.02 29.55 -9.85
C THR A 8 -25.26 30.75 -9.30
N LYS A 9 -24.27 30.49 -8.41
CA LYS A 9 -23.38 31.53 -7.88
C LYS A 9 -22.73 32.26 -9.06
N PRO A 10 -22.79 33.60 -9.11
CA PRO A 10 -22.13 34.37 -10.18
C PRO A 10 -20.60 34.23 -10.03
N GLY A 11 -19.87 34.20 -11.16
CA GLY A 11 -18.40 34.14 -11.19
C GLY A 11 -17.84 32.85 -11.72
N LEU A 12 -16.50 32.71 -11.65
CA LEU A 12 -15.74 31.58 -12.16
C LEU A 12 -16.22 30.23 -11.59
N TRP A 13 -16.51 30.19 -10.30
CA TRP A 13 -17.01 28.99 -9.65
C TRP A 13 -18.36 28.53 -10.17
N GLY A 14 -19.29 29.47 -10.39
CA GLY A 14 -20.59 29.14 -11.00
C GLY A 14 -20.45 28.65 -12.44
N TRP A 15 -19.49 29.22 -13.20
CA TRP A 15 -19.19 28.78 -14.55
C TRP A 15 -18.61 27.34 -14.58
N VAL A 16 -17.69 27.00 -13.64
CA VAL A 16 -17.15 25.64 -13.47
C VAL A 16 -18.25 24.66 -13.09
N ASN A 17 -19.04 25.00 -12.07
CA ASN A 17 -20.03 24.11 -11.49
C ASN A 17 -21.20 23.81 -12.46
N LYS A 18 -21.49 24.71 -13.40
CA LYS A 18 -22.47 24.48 -14.47
C LYS A 18 -21.99 23.43 -15.48
N ARG A 19 -20.69 23.23 -15.63
CA ARG A 19 -20.09 22.27 -16.60
C ARG A 19 -19.66 20.97 -15.93
N LEU A 20 -19.14 21.08 -14.74
CA LEU A 20 -18.74 19.99 -13.87
C LEU A 20 -19.41 20.23 -12.51
N PRO A 21 -20.42 19.46 -12.10
CA PRO A 21 -21.21 19.70 -10.89
C PRO A 21 -20.42 19.39 -9.61
N VAL A 22 -19.33 20.15 -9.38
CA VAL A 22 -18.38 19.92 -8.27
C VAL A 22 -19.08 20.09 -6.92
N ASP A 23 -19.94 21.10 -6.75
CA ASP A 23 -20.67 21.31 -5.48
C ASP A 23 -21.59 20.13 -5.16
N GLN A 24 -22.25 19.56 -6.17
CA GLN A 24 -23.12 18.40 -5.98
C GLN A 24 -22.30 17.16 -5.62
N PHE A 25 -21.19 16.94 -6.33
CA PHE A 25 -20.27 15.84 -6.06
C PHE A 25 -19.69 15.95 -4.62
N LEU A 26 -19.14 17.11 -4.27
CA LEU A 26 -18.56 17.31 -2.93
C LEU A 26 -19.63 17.18 -1.82
N ARG A 27 -20.85 17.63 -2.06
CA ARG A 27 -21.95 17.46 -1.11
C ARG A 27 -22.28 16.01 -0.89
N HIS A 28 -22.45 15.25 -1.97
CA HIS A 28 -22.76 13.82 -1.93
C HIS A 28 -21.65 13.03 -1.24
N GLU A 29 -20.39 13.29 -1.61
CA GLU A 29 -19.24 12.51 -1.13
C GLU A 29 -18.77 12.89 0.28
N LEU A 30 -19.02 14.12 0.73
CA LEU A 30 -18.52 14.60 2.02
C LEU A 30 -19.61 14.89 3.05
N THR A 31 -20.67 15.61 2.66
CA THR A 31 -21.68 16.11 3.61
C THR A 31 -22.83 15.13 3.81
N GLU A 32 -23.24 14.47 2.73
CA GLU A 32 -24.32 13.48 2.73
C GLU A 32 -23.81 12.06 3.02
N TYR A 33 -22.48 11.86 2.99
CA TYR A 33 -21.87 10.60 3.39
C TYR A 33 -21.77 10.52 4.92
N TYR A 34 -22.46 9.53 5.49
CA TYR A 34 -22.43 9.25 6.92
C TYR A 34 -21.43 8.16 7.25
N ALA A 35 -20.45 8.49 8.08
CA ALA A 35 -19.44 7.56 8.56
C ALA A 35 -19.75 7.13 10.02
N PRO A 36 -19.35 5.92 10.42
CA PRO A 36 -19.48 5.46 11.80
C PRO A 36 -18.83 6.42 12.79
N LYS A 37 -19.58 6.79 13.86
CA LYS A 37 -19.13 7.78 14.85
C LYS A 37 -17.97 7.33 15.76
N ASN A 38 -17.58 6.04 15.73
CA ASN A 38 -16.56 5.44 16.58
C ASN A 38 -15.22 5.17 15.88
N PHE A 39 -14.89 5.88 14.79
CA PHE A 39 -13.58 5.77 14.17
C PHE A 39 -12.46 6.14 15.13
N ASN A 40 -11.39 5.34 15.12
CA ASN A 40 -10.18 5.53 15.89
C ASN A 40 -8.98 5.84 14.98
N ILE A 41 -7.78 5.89 15.54
CA ILE A 41 -6.53 6.25 14.83
C ILE A 41 -6.26 5.39 13.56
N TRP A 42 -6.71 4.15 13.52
CA TRP A 42 -6.51 3.26 12.38
C TRP A 42 -7.22 3.71 11.09
N TYR A 43 -8.18 4.63 11.21
CA TYR A 43 -8.92 5.16 10.06
C TYR A 43 -8.20 6.29 9.33
N PHE A 44 -7.20 6.92 9.95
CA PHE A 44 -6.37 7.94 9.30
C PHE A 44 -5.50 7.40 8.16
N PHE A 45 -5.13 6.12 8.20
CA PHE A 45 -4.21 5.55 7.22
C PHE A 45 -4.75 5.51 5.78
N GLY A 46 -6.05 5.64 5.58
CA GLY A 46 -6.64 5.79 4.25
C GLY A 46 -6.39 7.18 3.65
N SER A 47 -6.70 8.23 4.38
CA SER A 47 -6.45 9.62 3.96
C SER A 47 -4.96 9.93 3.85
N LEU A 48 -4.14 9.38 4.76
CA LEU A 48 -2.68 9.50 4.68
C LEU A 48 -2.09 8.79 3.47
N ALA A 49 -2.61 7.62 3.06
CA ALA A 49 -2.16 6.95 1.84
C ALA A 49 -2.43 7.80 0.59
N LEU A 50 -3.60 8.45 0.54
CA LEU A 50 -3.93 9.38 -0.55
C LEU A 50 -3.00 10.60 -0.54
N LEU A 51 -2.71 11.18 0.63
CA LEU A 51 -1.77 12.29 0.77
C LEU A 51 -0.39 11.92 0.23
N VAL A 52 0.15 10.77 0.66
CA VAL A 52 1.48 10.35 0.23
C VAL A 52 1.51 10.04 -1.26
N LEU A 53 0.44 9.47 -1.82
CA LEU A 53 0.33 9.31 -3.27
C LEU A 53 0.41 10.66 -3.99
N VAL A 54 -0.27 11.69 -3.50
CA VAL A 54 -0.20 13.04 -4.08
C VAL A 54 1.24 13.57 -4.02
N ILE A 55 1.92 13.40 -2.87
CA ILE A 55 3.34 13.77 -2.73
C ILE A 55 4.21 13.04 -3.76
N GLN A 56 4.01 11.73 -3.94
CA GLN A 56 4.75 10.93 -4.91
C GLN A 56 4.52 11.37 -6.35
N LEU A 57 3.27 11.66 -6.71
CA LEU A 57 2.94 12.13 -8.05
C LEU A 57 3.60 13.48 -8.36
N PHE A 58 3.45 14.48 -7.48
CA PHE A 58 4.03 15.79 -7.71
C PHE A 58 5.57 15.78 -7.70
N SER A 59 6.18 15.13 -6.72
CA SER A 59 7.64 15.01 -6.68
C SER A 59 8.19 14.19 -7.85
N GLY A 60 7.49 13.12 -8.26
CA GLY A 60 7.85 12.32 -9.42
C GLY A 60 7.79 13.10 -10.73
N ILE A 61 6.71 13.86 -10.97
CA ILE A 61 6.58 14.72 -12.16
C ILE A 61 7.75 15.72 -12.22
N PHE A 62 8.08 16.37 -11.09
CA PHE A 62 9.23 17.28 -11.04
C PHE A 62 10.53 16.57 -11.39
N LEU A 63 10.79 15.39 -10.82
CA LEU A 63 12.01 14.63 -11.09
C LEU A 63 12.13 14.23 -12.56
N THR A 64 11.01 13.89 -13.24
CA THR A 64 11.04 13.53 -14.68
C THR A 64 11.45 14.67 -15.59
N MET A 65 11.34 15.93 -15.15
CA MET A 65 11.79 17.08 -15.94
C MET A 65 13.31 17.11 -16.11
N PHE A 66 14.05 16.49 -15.21
CA PHE A 66 15.51 16.52 -15.16
C PHE A 66 16.17 15.15 -15.35
N TYR A 67 15.44 14.07 -15.01
CA TYR A 67 15.95 12.70 -15.10
C TYR A 67 16.08 12.26 -16.56
N LYS A 68 17.25 11.72 -16.92
CA LYS A 68 17.54 11.19 -18.25
C LYS A 68 17.67 9.69 -18.20
N VAL A 69 16.83 9.00 -18.95
CA VAL A 69 16.87 7.53 -19.06
C VAL A 69 18.04 7.12 -19.94
N GLY A 70 18.86 6.20 -19.46
CA GLY A 70 20.00 5.64 -20.19
C GLY A 70 21.06 5.12 -19.24
N GLU A 71 21.77 4.06 -19.62
CA GLU A 71 22.81 3.44 -18.82
C GLU A 71 23.89 4.43 -18.39
N ALA A 72 24.37 5.24 -19.36
CA ALA A 72 25.40 6.24 -19.13
C ALA A 72 24.89 7.57 -18.53
N THR A 73 23.58 7.82 -18.48
CA THR A 73 23.03 9.16 -18.13
C THR A 73 22.12 9.16 -16.90
N SER A 74 21.62 8.00 -16.50
CA SER A 74 20.65 7.91 -15.39
C SER A 74 21.26 8.34 -14.07
N PHE A 75 22.43 7.82 -13.72
CA PHE A 75 23.13 8.17 -12.49
C PHE A 75 23.53 9.66 -12.47
N ASP A 76 24.18 10.14 -13.52
CA ASP A 76 24.62 11.52 -13.65
C ASP A 76 23.44 12.52 -13.58
N SER A 77 22.28 12.14 -14.12
CA SER A 77 21.10 13.01 -14.04
C SER A 77 20.53 13.11 -12.62
N VAL A 78 20.65 12.05 -11.82
CA VAL A 78 20.28 12.09 -10.39
C VAL A 78 21.28 12.95 -9.60
N GLU A 79 22.60 12.82 -9.87
CA GLU A 79 23.62 13.68 -9.27
C GLU A 79 23.41 15.14 -9.64
N PHE A 80 23.08 15.44 -10.91
CA PHE A 80 22.72 16.77 -11.36
C PHE A 80 21.51 17.33 -10.59
N ILE A 81 20.44 16.55 -10.42
CA ILE A 81 19.27 16.95 -9.62
C ILE A 81 19.69 17.26 -8.17
N MET A 82 20.54 16.42 -7.58
CA MET A 82 20.95 16.58 -6.19
C MET A 82 21.85 17.79 -5.93
N ARG A 83 22.67 18.21 -6.91
CA ARG A 83 23.74 19.20 -6.71
C ARG A 83 23.51 20.52 -7.42
N GLU A 84 22.95 20.49 -8.63
CA GLU A 84 22.87 21.67 -9.51
C GLU A 84 21.47 22.25 -9.62
N VAL A 85 20.41 21.44 -9.43
CA VAL A 85 19.02 21.92 -9.48
C VAL A 85 18.67 22.55 -8.14
N GLU A 86 18.21 23.79 -8.16
CA GLU A 86 17.77 24.48 -6.94
C GLU A 86 16.63 23.70 -6.25
N TYR A 87 16.79 23.37 -4.97
CA TYR A 87 15.91 22.47 -4.21
C TYR A 87 15.74 21.06 -4.78
N GLY A 88 16.54 20.62 -5.75
CA GLY A 88 16.47 19.29 -6.35
C GLY A 88 16.69 18.18 -5.33
N TRP A 89 17.66 18.36 -4.41
CA TRP A 89 17.90 17.45 -3.27
C TRP A 89 16.65 17.26 -2.41
N LEU A 90 15.90 18.34 -2.16
CA LEU A 90 14.68 18.30 -1.36
C LEU A 90 13.60 17.44 -2.03
N ILE A 91 13.36 17.68 -3.33
CA ILE A 91 12.37 16.90 -4.09
C ILE A 91 12.80 15.44 -4.21
N ARG A 92 14.10 15.17 -4.40
CA ARG A 92 14.63 13.80 -4.46
C ARG A 92 14.43 13.06 -3.15
N TYR A 93 14.75 13.68 -2.00
CA TYR A 93 14.50 13.08 -0.68
C TYR A 93 13.01 13.00 -0.36
N MET A 94 12.19 13.95 -0.78
CA MET A 94 10.75 13.88 -0.65
C MET A 94 10.19 12.65 -1.37
N HIS A 95 10.67 12.36 -2.58
CA HIS A 95 10.24 11.21 -3.35
C HIS A 95 10.70 9.87 -2.73
N SER A 96 11.96 9.75 -2.33
CA SER A 96 12.50 8.52 -1.74
C SER A 96 11.93 8.23 -0.33
N THR A 97 11.87 9.24 0.53
CA THR A 97 11.23 9.13 1.86
C THR A 97 9.72 8.84 1.70
N GLY A 98 9.10 9.49 0.71
CA GLY A 98 7.69 9.29 0.40
C GLY A 98 7.37 7.87 -0.08
N ALA A 99 8.28 7.20 -0.79
CA ALA A 99 8.11 5.79 -1.15
C ALA A 99 8.03 4.91 0.10
N SER A 100 8.96 5.07 1.05
CA SER A 100 8.92 4.35 2.34
C SER A 100 7.66 4.70 3.15
N ALA A 101 7.30 5.97 3.23
CA ALA A 101 6.09 6.42 3.91
C ALA A 101 4.82 5.83 3.29
N PHE A 102 4.76 5.71 1.96
CA PHE A 102 3.64 5.09 1.24
C PHE A 102 3.44 3.64 1.68
N PHE A 103 4.49 2.84 1.71
CA PHE A 103 4.39 1.44 2.14
C PHE A 103 4.06 1.30 3.63
N ILE A 104 4.63 2.13 4.52
CA ILE A 104 4.25 2.15 5.94
C ILE A 104 2.75 2.38 6.09
N VAL A 105 2.24 3.43 5.46
CA VAL A 105 0.83 3.82 5.58
C VAL A 105 -0.10 2.78 4.95
N VAL A 106 0.26 2.22 3.79
CA VAL A 106 -0.52 1.17 3.12
C VAL A 106 -0.54 -0.12 3.94
N TYR A 107 0.59 -0.56 4.50
CA TYR A 107 0.63 -1.73 5.38
C TYR A 107 -0.23 -1.56 6.63
N LEU A 108 -0.20 -0.38 7.26
CA LEU A 108 -1.06 -0.08 8.40
C LEU A 108 -2.55 -0.01 8.00
N HIS A 109 -2.84 0.51 6.80
CA HIS A 109 -4.19 0.51 6.24
C HIS A 109 -4.70 -0.91 5.98
N MET A 110 -3.88 -1.79 5.41
CA MET A 110 -4.19 -3.19 5.20
C MET A 110 -4.34 -3.95 6.54
N PHE A 111 -3.45 -3.68 7.49
CA PHE A 111 -3.52 -4.28 8.82
C PHE A 111 -4.81 -3.91 9.54
N ARG A 112 -5.27 -2.66 9.42
CA ARG A 112 -6.59 -2.24 9.89
C ARG A 112 -7.71 -3.09 9.26
N ALA A 113 -7.60 -3.40 7.97
CA ALA A 113 -8.58 -4.26 7.30
C ALA A 113 -8.61 -5.67 7.92
N ILE A 114 -7.46 -6.22 8.31
CA ILE A 114 -7.37 -7.51 9.01
C ILE A 114 -7.96 -7.42 10.42
N LEU A 115 -7.66 -6.36 11.18
CA LEU A 115 -8.17 -6.17 12.54
C LEU A 115 -9.70 -6.09 12.60
N TYR A 116 -10.31 -5.35 11.67
CA TYR A 116 -11.76 -5.08 11.70
C TYR A 116 -12.57 -5.85 10.67
N GLY A 117 -11.94 -6.78 9.93
CA GLY A 117 -12.60 -7.64 8.96
C GLY A 117 -13.15 -6.90 7.75
N SER A 118 -12.53 -5.78 7.35
CA SER A 118 -12.97 -4.98 6.21
C SER A 118 -12.89 -5.72 4.86
N TYR A 119 -12.10 -6.79 4.79
CA TYR A 119 -11.97 -7.68 3.64
C TYR A 119 -13.19 -8.60 3.42
N LYS A 120 -14.09 -8.72 4.37
CA LYS A 120 -15.30 -9.57 4.29
C LYS A 120 -16.42 -9.02 3.41
N ALA A 121 -16.29 -7.81 2.89
CA ALA A 121 -17.14 -7.27 1.85
C ALA A 121 -16.35 -7.19 0.54
N PRO A 122 -16.96 -7.21 -0.67
CA PRO A 122 -16.21 -7.23 -1.93
C PRO A 122 -15.32 -5.99 -2.05
N ARG A 123 -14.00 -6.17 -1.94
CA ARG A 123 -12.97 -5.11 -2.02
C ARG A 123 -11.65 -5.64 -2.57
N GLU A 124 -10.99 -4.86 -3.43
CA GLU A 124 -9.76 -5.21 -4.16
C GLU A 124 -8.54 -4.39 -3.75
N LEU A 125 -7.30 -4.89 -3.98
CA LEU A 125 -6.01 -4.32 -3.52
C LEU A 125 -4.99 -4.15 -4.65
N PRO A 126 -4.13 -3.07 -4.70
CA PRO A 126 -3.09 -2.83 -5.71
C PRO A 126 -1.63 -2.80 -5.22
N TRP A 127 -0.62 -2.83 -6.15
CA TRP A 127 0.82 -3.08 -5.93
C TRP A 127 1.79 -2.10 -6.65
N GLY A 128 3.08 -2.01 -6.21
CA GLY A 128 4.15 -1.16 -6.79
C GLY A 128 5.57 -1.75 -6.75
N ASN A 129 6.61 -1.16 -7.42
CA ASN A 129 7.84 -1.81 -7.91
C ASN A 129 9.18 -1.04 -7.68
N MET A 130 10.38 -1.66 -7.94
CA MET A 130 11.77 -1.25 -7.57
C MET A 130 12.85 -1.34 -8.67
N SER A 131 14.04 -0.71 -8.41
CA SER A 131 15.18 -0.35 -9.25
C SER A 131 16.03 -1.48 -9.92
N TYR A 132 17.15 -1.10 -10.65
CA TYR A 132 17.91 -1.89 -11.63
C TYR A 132 18.19 -3.36 -11.28
N TRP A 133 18.80 -3.65 -10.12
CA TRP A 133 19.10 -5.03 -9.72
C TRP A 133 17.86 -5.76 -9.23
N GLY A 134 16.94 -5.05 -8.62
CA GLY A 134 15.60 -5.55 -8.39
C GLY A 134 14.88 -5.89 -9.70
N ALA A 135 15.03 -5.05 -10.72
CA ALA A 135 14.52 -5.33 -12.06
C ALA A 135 15.15 -6.60 -12.65
N GLN A 136 16.46 -6.80 -12.52
CA GLN A 136 17.11 -8.03 -12.99
C GLN A 136 16.62 -9.27 -12.25
N VAL A 137 16.49 -9.22 -10.93
CA VAL A 137 15.96 -10.33 -10.14
C VAL A 137 14.50 -10.60 -10.52
N ILE A 138 13.67 -9.56 -10.59
CA ILE A 138 12.24 -9.69 -10.94
C ILE A 138 12.09 -10.22 -12.37
N VAL A 139 12.82 -9.67 -13.34
CA VAL A 139 12.75 -10.13 -14.73
C VAL A 139 13.23 -11.59 -14.83
N ASN A 140 14.29 -11.96 -14.11
CA ASN A 140 14.75 -13.35 -14.07
C ASN A 140 13.73 -14.31 -13.43
N LEU A 141 12.86 -13.87 -12.54
CA LEU A 141 11.78 -14.70 -12.01
C LEU A 141 10.80 -15.16 -13.11
N PHE A 142 10.57 -14.34 -14.13
CA PHE A 142 9.74 -14.74 -15.26
C PHE A 142 10.36 -15.85 -16.10
N SER A 143 11.71 -16.02 -16.07
CA SER A 143 12.36 -17.14 -16.74
C SER A 143 11.94 -18.51 -16.20
N THR A 144 11.42 -18.54 -14.97
CA THR A 144 10.96 -19.77 -14.32
C THR A 144 9.61 -20.27 -14.85
N ILE A 145 8.91 -19.46 -15.65
CA ILE A 145 7.64 -19.87 -16.27
C ILE A 145 7.92 -20.89 -17.36
N PRO A 146 7.36 -22.11 -17.28
CA PRO A 146 7.62 -23.12 -18.28
C PRO A 146 7.23 -22.67 -19.68
N VAL A 147 8.02 -23.06 -20.68
CA VAL A 147 7.82 -22.86 -22.13
C VAL A 147 8.02 -21.41 -22.57
N ILE A 148 7.37 -20.42 -21.94
CA ILE A 148 7.37 -19.02 -22.40
C ILE A 148 8.39 -18.14 -21.65
N GLY A 149 8.89 -18.60 -20.50
CA GLY A 149 9.71 -17.80 -19.60
C GLY A 149 10.90 -17.12 -20.26
N PRO A 150 11.79 -17.84 -20.94
CA PRO A 150 12.96 -17.23 -21.59
C PRO A 150 12.60 -16.15 -22.61
N GLY A 151 11.62 -16.42 -23.50
CA GLY A 151 11.16 -15.43 -24.48
C GLY A 151 10.46 -14.22 -23.81
N LEU A 152 9.74 -14.44 -22.72
CA LEU A 152 9.13 -13.36 -21.94
C LEU A 152 10.18 -12.45 -21.29
N VAL A 153 11.24 -13.04 -20.75
CA VAL A 153 12.37 -12.29 -20.17
C VAL A 153 13.05 -11.42 -21.21
N GLU A 154 13.36 -11.98 -22.39
CA GLU A 154 13.95 -11.25 -23.50
C GLU A 154 13.00 -10.12 -23.98
N TRP A 155 11.72 -10.41 -24.09
CA TRP A 155 10.72 -9.40 -24.44
C TRP A 155 10.62 -8.29 -23.41
N ILE A 156 10.65 -8.59 -22.09
CA ILE A 156 10.61 -7.59 -21.01
C ILE A 156 11.89 -6.73 -21.03
N ARG A 157 13.04 -7.35 -21.20
CA ARG A 157 14.33 -6.63 -21.29
C ARG A 157 14.40 -5.78 -22.55
N GLY A 158 13.93 -6.32 -23.66
CA GLY A 158 14.11 -5.72 -24.98
C GLY A 158 15.51 -5.85 -25.55
N ASP A 159 16.35 -6.57 -24.85
CA ASP A 159 17.73 -6.93 -25.20
C ASP A 159 18.12 -8.22 -24.50
N TYR A 160 19.29 -8.79 -24.84
CA TYR A 160 19.85 -9.99 -24.17
C TYR A 160 20.22 -9.70 -22.71
N GLY A 161 20.65 -8.47 -22.39
CA GLY A 161 20.96 -7.99 -21.05
C GLY A 161 20.02 -6.89 -20.57
N ILE A 162 20.25 -6.38 -19.37
CA ILE A 162 19.60 -5.15 -18.89
C ILE A 162 20.42 -3.98 -19.46
N ALA A 163 19.76 -3.18 -20.31
CA ALA A 163 20.34 -2.07 -21.05
C ALA A 163 19.33 -0.92 -21.16
N ASP A 164 19.61 0.07 -21.99
CA ASP A 164 18.77 1.25 -22.23
C ASP A 164 17.30 0.89 -22.53
N ALA A 165 17.07 -0.16 -23.32
CA ALA A 165 15.71 -0.60 -23.65
C ALA A 165 14.93 -1.04 -22.40
N THR A 166 15.58 -1.75 -21.49
CA THR A 166 15.00 -2.18 -20.21
C THR A 166 14.69 -0.98 -19.32
N LEU A 167 15.68 -0.10 -19.13
CA LEU A 167 15.53 1.11 -18.32
C LEU A 167 14.39 1.98 -18.82
N ASN A 168 14.30 2.19 -20.14
CA ASN A 168 13.22 2.98 -20.75
C ASN A 168 11.84 2.36 -20.52
N ARG A 169 11.70 1.03 -20.64
CA ARG A 169 10.44 0.32 -20.37
C ARG A 169 10.01 0.44 -18.91
N PHE A 170 10.94 0.21 -17.99
CA PHE A 170 10.65 0.34 -16.56
C PHE A 170 10.36 1.78 -16.16
N PHE A 171 11.04 2.77 -16.75
CA PHE A 171 10.75 4.17 -16.56
C PHE A 171 9.33 4.52 -17.03
N ALA A 172 8.94 4.10 -18.24
CA ALA A 172 7.59 4.31 -18.76
C ALA A 172 6.52 3.65 -17.88
N LEU A 173 6.77 2.44 -17.39
CA LEU A 173 5.89 1.75 -16.44
C LEU A 173 5.77 2.54 -15.14
N HIS A 174 6.90 2.97 -14.55
CA HIS A 174 6.92 3.67 -13.27
C HIS A 174 6.27 5.05 -13.33
N VAL A 175 6.50 5.81 -14.41
CA VAL A 175 6.04 7.20 -14.51
C VAL A 175 4.62 7.31 -15.07
N VAL A 176 4.19 6.39 -15.92
CA VAL A 176 2.90 6.46 -16.62
C VAL A 176 1.97 5.33 -16.23
N ALA A 177 2.32 4.09 -16.56
CA ALA A 177 1.37 2.98 -16.50
C ALA A 177 0.96 2.65 -15.05
N VAL A 178 1.93 2.53 -14.14
CA VAL A 178 1.65 2.20 -12.73
C VAL A 178 0.91 3.32 -12.00
N PRO A 179 1.30 4.62 -12.09
CA PRO A 179 0.53 5.69 -11.49
C PRO A 179 -0.91 5.80 -12.01
N LEU A 180 -1.12 5.68 -13.32
CA LEU A 180 -2.47 5.72 -13.88
C LEU A 180 -3.33 4.55 -13.43
N ALA A 181 -2.78 3.32 -13.43
CA ALA A 181 -3.46 2.14 -12.92
C ALA A 181 -3.80 2.30 -11.43
N LEU A 182 -2.87 2.81 -10.63
CA LEU A 182 -3.07 3.04 -9.20
C LEU A 182 -4.17 4.08 -8.94
N ILE A 183 -4.16 5.20 -9.65
CA ILE A 183 -5.20 6.23 -9.54
C ILE A 183 -6.57 5.62 -9.89
N MET A 184 -6.67 4.88 -10.99
CA MET A 184 -7.91 4.22 -11.40
C MET A 184 -8.42 3.26 -10.31
N LEU A 185 -7.54 2.42 -9.75
CA LEU A 185 -7.89 1.48 -8.69
C LEU A 185 -8.33 2.19 -7.41
N ILE A 186 -7.69 3.31 -7.05
CA ILE A 186 -8.07 4.12 -5.89
C ILE A 186 -9.45 4.74 -6.11
N VAL A 187 -9.73 5.28 -7.29
CA VAL A 187 -11.07 5.82 -7.63
C VAL A 187 -12.13 4.72 -7.49
N LEU A 188 -11.90 3.53 -8.05
CA LEU A 188 -12.81 2.38 -7.91
C LEU A 188 -12.98 1.95 -6.45
N HIS A 189 -11.89 1.95 -5.68
CA HIS A 189 -11.91 1.63 -4.25
C HIS A 189 -12.77 2.64 -3.45
N LEU A 190 -12.64 3.94 -3.72
CA LEU A 190 -13.45 4.97 -3.07
C LEU A 190 -14.91 4.88 -3.46
N VAL A 191 -15.23 4.63 -4.73
CA VAL A 191 -16.61 4.39 -5.20
C VAL A 191 -17.21 3.19 -4.47
N ALA A 192 -16.51 2.07 -4.41
CA ALA A 192 -16.96 0.88 -3.69
C ALA A 192 -17.15 1.15 -2.18
N LEU A 193 -16.23 1.91 -1.56
CA LEU A 193 -16.33 2.31 -0.15
C LEU A 193 -17.60 3.12 0.12
N HIS A 194 -17.95 4.06 -0.74
CA HIS A 194 -19.14 4.91 -0.57
C HIS A 194 -20.44 4.12 -0.80
N GLN A 195 -20.43 3.18 -1.75
CA GLN A 195 -21.60 2.31 -1.99
C GLN A 195 -21.85 1.36 -0.83
N VAL A 196 -20.82 0.64 -0.37
CA VAL A 196 -20.94 -0.35 0.71
C VAL A 196 -21.03 0.32 2.08
N GLY A 197 -20.35 1.44 2.28
CA GLY A 197 -20.18 2.11 3.57
C GLY A 197 -18.87 1.71 4.27
N SER A 198 -18.43 2.57 5.18
CA SER A 198 -17.23 2.33 5.97
C SER A 198 -17.49 1.32 7.09
N ASN A 199 -16.63 0.33 7.23
CA ASN A 199 -16.60 -0.53 8.40
C ASN A 199 -16.13 0.25 9.65
N ASN A 200 -16.36 -0.29 10.85
CA ASN A 200 -15.99 0.34 12.12
C ASN A 200 -15.34 -0.67 13.08
N PRO A 201 -14.75 -0.21 14.21
CA PRO A 201 -14.09 -1.09 15.17
C PRO A 201 -14.94 -2.20 15.76
N ASP A 202 -16.25 -2.05 15.77
CA ASP A 202 -17.17 -3.09 16.28
C ASP A 202 -17.67 -4.02 15.17
N GLY A 203 -17.52 -3.64 13.90
CA GLY A 203 -18.03 -4.41 12.76
C GLY A 203 -19.56 -4.35 12.63
N VAL A 204 -20.19 -3.35 13.24
CA VAL A 204 -21.64 -3.08 13.15
C VAL A 204 -21.93 -2.40 11.81
N GLU A 205 -22.98 -2.86 11.12
CA GLU A 205 -23.43 -2.19 9.88
C GLU A 205 -24.34 -1.01 10.25
N ILE A 206 -23.84 0.22 10.13
CA ILE A 206 -24.58 1.40 10.57
C ILE A 206 -25.80 1.70 9.70
N LYS A 207 -25.80 1.25 8.44
CA LYS A 207 -26.91 1.45 7.50
C LYS A 207 -28.13 0.57 7.84
N ASP A 208 -27.97 -0.47 8.66
CA ASP A 208 -29.08 -1.32 9.10
C ASP A 208 -29.91 -0.66 10.20
N ASN A 209 -29.44 0.43 10.82
CA ASN A 209 -30.08 1.13 11.91
C ASN A 209 -30.30 2.60 11.57
N GLU A 210 -31.41 2.89 10.91
CA GLU A 210 -31.80 4.26 10.53
C GLU A 210 -32.75 4.89 11.52
N GLY A 211 -32.64 6.20 11.71
CA GLY A 211 -33.58 6.99 12.46
C GLY A 211 -34.84 7.33 11.64
N SER A 212 -35.77 8.01 12.27
CA SER A 212 -37.02 8.50 11.62
C SER A 212 -36.76 9.49 10.45
N ASP A 213 -35.54 10.05 10.39
CA ASP A 213 -35.07 10.96 9.34
C ASP A 213 -34.33 10.22 8.18
N GLY A 214 -34.32 8.90 8.20
CA GLY A 214 -33.66 8.07 7.18
C GLY A 214 -32.12 8.09 7.24
N LYS A 215 -31.55 8.59 8.35
CA LYS A 215 -30.11 8.65 8.55
C LYS A 215 -29.62 7.59 9.52
N PRO A 216 -28.40 7.05 9.34
CA PRO A 216 -27.85 6.08 10.29
C PRO A 216 -27.71 6.68 11.69
N ILE A 217 -28.36 6.05 12.69
CA ILE A 217 -28.33 6.52 14.10
C ILE A 217 -26.89 6.53 14.65
N ASP A 218 -26.05 5.59 14.21
CA ASP A 218 -24.64 5.46 14.60
C ASP A 218 -23.67 6.12 13.62
N GLY A 219 -24.20 6.92 12.69
CA GLY A 219 -23.44 7.70 11.74
C GLY A 219 -23.35 9.17 12.10
N ILE A 220 -22.31 9.82 11.64
CA ILE A 220 -22.17 11.28 11.60
C ILE A 220 -21.73 11.70 10.20
N PRO A 221 -22.09 12.89 9.71
CA PRO A 221 -21.60 13.39 8.43
C PRO A 221 -20.08 13.37 8.40
N PHE A 222 -19.49 12.92 7.30
CA PHE A 222 -18.04 12.90 7.17
C PHE A 222 -17.48 14.34 7.30
N HIS A 223 -18.05 15.27 6.56
CA HIS A 223 -17.74 16.69 6.72
C HIS A 223 -18.77 17.37 7.64
N PRO A 224 -18.33 18.15 8.65
CA PRO A 224 -16.95 18.56 8.95
C PRO A 224 -16.19 17.61 9.90
N TYR A 225 -16.85 16.63 10.53
CA TYR A 225 -16.31 15.92 11.69
C TYR A 225 -15.03 15.14 11.38
N TYR A 226 -15.06 14.26 10.37
CA TYR A 226 -13.86 13.49 10.00
C TYR A 226 -12.90 14.28 9.13
N THR A 227 -13.37 15.23 8.35
CA THR A 227 -12.50 16.15 7.60
C THR A 227 -11.56 16.91 8.52
N VAL A 228 -12.06 17.44 9.66
CA VAL A 228 -11.22 18.14 10.64
C VAL A 228 -10.22 17.19 11.30
N LYS A 229 -10.66 15.98 11.66
CA LYS A 229 -9.76 14.96 12.22
C LYS A 229 -8.67 14.56 11.21
N ASP A 230 -9.03 14.36 9.94
CA ASP A 230 -8.09 14.01 8.88
C ASP A 230 -7.06 15.14 8.66
N ILE A 231 -7.48 16.40 8.64
CA ILE A 231 -6.56 17.55 8.55
C ILE A 231 -5.58 17.56 9.73
N PHE A 232 -6.03 17.27 10.94
CA PHE A 232 -5.16 17.14 12.10
C PHE A 232 -4.16 15.99 11.92
N GLY A 233 -4.63 14.79 11.52
CA GLY A 233 -3.79 13.63 11.25
C GLY A 233 -2.76 13.89 10.14
N VAL A 234 -3.15 14.59 9.08
CA VAL A 234 -2.27 15.05 8.00
C VAL A 234 -1.20 16.00 8.56
N GLY A 235 -1.57 16.96 9.41
CA GLY A 235 -0.62 17.88 10.03
C GLY A 235 0.46 17.16 10.85
N VAL A 236 0.04 16.23 11.71
CA VAL A 236 0.96 15.41 12.51
C VAL A 236 1.87 14.56 11.60
N PHE A 237 1.30 13.92 10.58
CA PHE A 237 2.07 13.12 9.63
C PHE A 237 3.11 13.96 8.89
N LEU A 238 2.74 15.14 8.39
CA LEU A 238 3.66 16.02 7.67
C LEU A 238 4.81 16.53 8.54
N ILE A 239 4.59 16.76 9.84
CA ILE A 239 5.66 17.09 10.78
C ILE A 239 6.65 15.92 10.89
N LEU A 240 6.15 14.69 11.08
CA LEU A 240 7.00 13.50 11.16
C LEU A 240 7.73 13.23 9.83
N PHE A 241 7.03 13.37 8.72
CA PHE A 241 7.58 13.21 7.38
C PHE A 241 8.70 14.22 7.10
N ALA A 242 8.48 15.50 7.43
CA ALA A 242 9.48 16.56 7.32
C ALA A 242 10.67 16.28 8.23
N ALA A 243 10.45 15.85 9.47
CA ALA A 243 11.53 15.51 10.39
C ALA A 243 12.44 14.40 9.81
N VAL A 244 11.87 13.35 9.23
CA VAL A 244 12.66 12.31 8.57
C VAL A 244 13.37 12.87 7.35
N MET A 245 12.66 13.56 6.46
CA MET A 245 13.20 14.07 5.20
C MET A 245 14.37 15.05 5.41
N PHE A 246 14.29 15.93 6.42
CA PHE A 246 15.33 16.94 6.67
C PHE A 246 16.49 16.44 7.54
N PHE A 247 16.23 15.51 8.47
CA PHE A 247 17.24 15.11 9.46
C PHE A 247 17.75 13.68 9.29
N MET A 248 16.95 12.80 8.68
CA MET A 248 17.28 11.37 8.56
C MET A 248 16.78 10.79 7.21
N PRO A 249 17.10 11.39 6.05
CA PRO A 249 16.49 11.00 4.76
C PRO A 249 16.83 9.56 4.33
N THR A 250 17.94 9.00 4.79
CA THR A 250 18.32 7.60 4.51
C THR A 250 17.83 6.62 5.57
N MET A 251 17.43 7.11 6.77
CA MET A 251 17.09 6.26 7.93
C MET A 251 18.11 5.15 8.20
N ASN A 252 19.40 5.49 8.22
CA ASN A 252 20.51 4.55 8.35
C ASN A 252 20.44 3.41 7.30
N ASP A 253 20.40 3.79 6.05
CA ASP A 253 20.34 2.90 4.88
C ASP A 253 19.03 2.09 4.75
N LEU A 254 18.03 2.34 5.59
CA LEU A 254 16.73 1.66 5.50
C LEU A 254 15.84 2.24 4.40
N PHE A 255 15.75 3.57 4.27
CA PHE A 255 14.91 4.23 3.27
C PHE A 255 15.63 4.48 1.96
N LEU A 256 16.92 4.70 2.00
CA LEU A 256 17.77 4.86 0.84
C LEU A 256 19.14 4.23 1.13
N GLU A 257 19.39 3.10 0.53
CA GLU A 257 20.58 2.27 0.76
C GLU A 257 21.84 2.93 0.17
N ARG A 258 22.98 2.77 0.83
CA ARG A 258 24.29 3.31 0.39
C ARG A 258 24.66 2.95 -1.05
N PRO A 259 24.45 1.72 -1.52
CA PRO A 259 24.80 1.37 -2.91
C PRO A 259 24.04 2.19 -3.97
N ASN A 260 22.94 2.86 -3.59
CA ASN A 260 22.23 3.76 -4.51
C ASN A 260 22.91 5.12 -4.71
N PHE A 261 23.99 5.42 -3.97
CA PHE A 261 24.84 6.59 -4.17
C PHE A 261 26.08 6.28 -5.01
N GLU A 262 26.23 5.05 -5.49
CA GLU A 262 27.31 4.59 -6.35
C GLU A 262 26.74 4.19 -7.72
N GLU A 263 27.49 4.49 -8.77
CA GLU A 263 27.11 4.12 -10.13
C GLU A 263 27.13 2.57 -10.27
N ALA A 264 26.09 2.04 -10.92
CA ALA A 264 25.98 0.61 -11.14
C ALA A 264 27.07 0.15 -12.15
N ASN A 265 27.89 -0.83 -11.76
CA ASN A 265 28.82 -1.48 -12.66
C ASN A 265 28.17 -2.76 -13.25
N PRO A 266 27.80 -2.77 -14.54
CA PRO A 266 27.15 -3.92 -15.19
C PRO A 266 28.04 -5.19 -15.20
N LEU A 267 29.36 -5.01 -15.06
CA LEU A 267 30.34 -6.12 -15.07
C LEU A 267 30.64 -6.70 -13.69
N SER A 268 30.11 -6.07 -12.63
CA SER A 268 30.38 -6.49 -11.24
C SER A 268 29.09 -6.55 -10.44
N THR A 269 28.55 -7.76 -10.29
CA THR A 269 27.37 -8.00 -9.44
C THR A 269 27.73 -7.75 -7.97
N PRO A 270 26.99 -6.90 -7.24
CA PRO A 270 27.20 -6.72 -5.81
C PRO A 270 27.06 -8.04 -5.03
N GLU A 271 27.89 -8.24 -4.01
CA GLU A 271 27.86 -9.45 -3.17
C GLU A 271 26.51 -9.63 -2.47
N HIS A 272 25.84 -8.54 -2.18
CA HIS A 272 24.57 -8.55 -1.46
C HIS A 272 23.55 -7.63 -2.11
N ILE A 273 22.59 -8.23 -2.83
CA ILE A 273 21.45 -7.52 -3.44
C ILE A 273 20.23 -7.73 -2.55
N THR A 274 19.72 -6.63 -2.00
CA THR A 274 18.47 -6.63 -1.24
C THR A 274 17.43 -5.77 -1.95
N PRO A 275 16.14 -6.13 -1.89
CA PRO A 275 15.08 -5.21 -2.26
C PRO A 275 14.94 -4.13 -1.18
N ALA A 276 14.23 -3.02 -1.48
CA ALA A 276 13.86 -2.07 -0.43
C ALA A 276 13.10 -2.79 0.70
N TRP A 277 13.31 -2.32 1.91
CA TRP A 277 12.89 -2.95 3.15
C TRP A 277 11.43 -3.44 3.14
N TYR A 278 10.51 -2.72 2.51
CA TYR A 278 9.09 -3.06 2.47
C TYR A 278 8.75 -4.29 1.62
N PHE A 279 9.69 -4.83 0.86
CA PHE A 279 9.57 -6.12 0.16
C PHE A 279 10.30 -7.26 0.87
N GLY A 280 10.97 -6.98 1.97
CA GLY A 280 11.79 -7.95 2.70
C GLY A 280 11.06 -9.24 3.04
N VAL A 281 9.78 -9.19 3.43
CA VAL A 281 8.95 -10.37 3.71
C VAL A 281 8.93 -11.35 2.55
N PHE A 282 8.62 -10.84 1.36
CA PHE A 282 8.46 -11.67 0.16
C PHE A 282 9.80 -12.17 -0.34
N TYR A 283 10.84 -11.36 -0.24
CA TYR A 283 12.18 -11.74 -0.59
C TYR A 283 12.77 -12.79 0.38
N ALA A 284 12.49 -12.70 1.67
CA ALA A 284 12.85 -13.75 2.63
C ALA A 284 12.20 -15.08 2.29
N LEU A 285 10.91 -15.08 1.94
CA LEU A 285 10.17 -16.28 1.53
C LEU A 285 10.71 -16.88 0.23
N LEU A 286 11.04 -16.04 -0.76
CA LEU A 286 11.70 -16.46 -2.01
C LEU A 286 12.99 -17.24 -1.71
N ARG A 287 13.87 -16.67 -0.88
CA ARG A 287 15.17 -17.26 -0.56
C ARG A 287 15.12 -18.43 0.44
N ALA A 288 14.03 -18.58 1.17
CA ALA A 288 13.83 -19.69 2.11
C ALA A 288 13.77 -21.04 1.39
N VAL A 289 13.40 -21.06 0.13
CA VAL A 289 13.26 -22.26 -0.71
C VAL A 289 14.53 -22.39 -1.58
N PRO A 290 15.22 -23.56 -1.56
CA PRO A 290 16.46 -23.75 -2.33
C PRO A 290 16.24 -23.71 -3.85
N ASP A 291 15.10 -24.24 -4.30
CA ASP A 291 14.74 -24.24 -5.72
C ASP A 291 14.16 -22.88 -6.12
N GLN A 292 14.70 -22.27 -7.16
CA GLN A 292 14.33 -20.91 -7.58
C GLN A 292 12.88 -20.85 -8.09
N GLN A 293 12.39 -21.86 -8.78
CA GLN A 293 11.04 -21.88 -9.32
C GLN A 293 10.02 -22.02 -8.20
N LEU A 294 10.26 -22.93 -7.27
CA LEU A 294 9.42 -23.10 -6.08
C LEU A 294 9.48 -21.88 -5.17
N GLY A 295 10.64 -21.24 -5.02
CA GLY A 295 10.78 -20.00 -4.27
C GLY A 295 9.95 -18.86 -4.86
N ALA A 296 9.98 -18.69 -6.19
CA ALA A 296 9.14 -17.72 -6.90
C ALA A 296 7.64 -18.00 -6.72
N LEU A 297 7.25 -19.27 -6.78
CA LEU A 297 5.87 -19.70 -6.55
C LEU A 297 5.43 -19.42 -5.10
N VAL A 298 6.28 -19.72 -4.11
CA VAL A 298 6.00 -19.44 -2.69
C VAL A 298 5.83 -17.95 -2.46
N MET A 299 6.68 -17.12 -3.05
CA MET A 299 6.54 -15.66 -2.99
C MET A 299 5.23 -15.19 -3.62
N LEU A 300 4.87 -15.69 -4.79
CA LEU A 300 3.61 -15.36 -5.46
C LEU A 300 2.40 -15.76 -4.62
N ILE A 301 2.40 -16.98 -4.06
CA ILE A 301 1.32 -17.46 -3.19
C ILE A 301 1.22 -16.60 -1.92
N ALA A 302 2.34 -16.17 -1.33
CA ALA A 302 2.33 -15.30 -0.18
C ALA A 302 1.62 -13.97 -0.45
N ILE A 303 1.87 -13.39 -1.62
CA ILE A 303 1.21 -12.17 -2.08
C ILE A 303 -0.29 -12.42 -2.31
N LEU A 304 -0.63 -13.43 -3.09
CA LEU A 304 -2.00 -13.77 -3.46
C LEU A 304 -2.85 -14.23 -2.26
N ALA A 305 -2.25 -14.71 -1.18
CA ALA A 305 -2.96 -15.18 0.01
C ALA A 305 -3.88 -14.09 0.61
N PHE A 306 -3.47 -12.82 0.56
CA PHE A 306 -4.32 -11.71 1.01
C PHE A 306 -5.61 -11.57 0.21
N PHE A 307 -5.56 -11.87 -1.08
CA PHE A 307 -6.70 -11.80 -1.97
C PHE A 307 -7.79 -12.82 -1.59
N PHE A 308 -7.37 -13.96 -1.04
CA PHE A 308 -8.28 -15.05 -0.67
C PHE A 308 -8.86 -14.92 0.74
N LEU A 309 -8.45 -13.92 1.55
CA LEU A 309 -8.97 -13.71 2.90
C LEU A 309 -10.50 -13.77 3.03
N PRO A 310 -11.30 -13.15 2.13
CA PRO A 310 -12.76 -13.17 2.23
C PRO A 310 -13.37 -14.58 2.22
N TRP A 311 -12.73 -15.50 1.49
CA TRP A 311 -13.20 -16.89 1.35
C TRP A 311 -12.59 -17.82 2.42
N LEU A 312 -11.42 -17.50 2.93
CA LEU A 312 -10.75 -18.29 3.97
C LEU A 312 -11.35 -18.08 5.34
N ASP A 313 -11.77 -16.86 5.65
CA ASP A 313 -12.29 -16.51 6.99
C ASP A 313 -13.76 -16.89 7.16
N ARG A 314 -13.99 -17.93 7.96
CA ARG A 314 -15.32 -18.51 8.28
C ARG A 314 -15.94 -17.97 9.56
N SER A 315 -15.34 -16.99 10.22
CA SER A 315 -15.86 -16.41 11.46
C SER A 315 -17.19 -15.66 11.22
N PRO A 316 -18.19 -15.80 12.09
CA PRO A 316 -19.44 -15.05 12.00
C PRO A 316 -19.26 -13.56 12.36
N VAL A 317 -18.16 -13.18 13.01
CA VAL A 317 -17.89 -11.79 13.43
C VAL A 317 -16.77 -11.16 12.60
N LYS A 318 -16.89 -9.87 12.32
CA LYS A 318 -15.92 -9.11 11.52
C LYS A 318 -14.70 -8.70 12.38
N SER A 319 -14.93 -7.98 13.47
CA SER A 319 -13.89 -7.32 14.26
C SER A 319 -13.16 -8.26 15.20
N VAL A 320 -11.84 -8.06 15.34
CA VAL A 320 -10.96 -8.75 16.30
C VAL A 320 -11.42 -8.56 17.76
N ARG A 321 -12.15 -7.50 18.06
CA ARG A 321 -12.72 -7.26 19.41
C ARG A 321 -13.60 -8.40 19.90
N TYR A 322 -14.36 -8.99 18.98
CA TYR A 322 -15.36 -10.04 19.26
C TYR A 322 -14.87 -11.43 18.89
N ARG A 323 -13.65 -11.57 18.37
CA ARG A 323 -13.01 -12.86 18.11
C ARG A 323 -12.38 -13.43 19.36
N GLY A 324 -12.29 -14.76 19.41
CA GLY A 324 -11.71 -15.48 20.52
C GLY A 324 -10.18 -15.47 20.52
N TRP A 325 -9.61 -16.22 21.44
CA TRP A 325 -8.18 -16.29 21.65
C TRP A 325 -7.46 -17.05 20.52
N ILE A 326 -8.11 -18.02 19.88
CA ILE A 326 -7.51 -18.81 18.82
C ILE A 326 -7.15 -17.90 17.64
N TYR A 327 -8.13 -17.12 17.15
CA TYR A 327 -7.87 -16.14 16.09
C TYR A 327 -6.77 -15.15 16.47
N LYS A 328 -6.83 -14.62 17.68
CA LYS A 328 -5.84 -13.63 18.17
C LYS A 328 -4.44 -14.22 18.23
N SER A 329 -4.29 -15.50 18.63
CA SER A 329 -2.99 -16.17 18.63
C SER A 329 -2.44 -16.34 17.22
N PHE A 330 -3.25 -16.81 16.26
CA PHE A 330 -2.82 -16.91 14.87
C PHE A 330 -2.45 -15.54 14.27
N LEU A 331 -3.22 -14.50 14.58
CA LEU A 331 -2.92 -13.14 14.17
C LEU A 331 -1.59 -12.65 14.77
N THR A 332 -1.35 -12.91 16.05
CA THR A 332 -0.09 -12.55 16.72
C THR A 332 1.11 -13.26 16.07
N VAL A 333 1.00 -14.57 15.84
CA VAL A 333 2.05 -15.34 15.15
C VAL A 333 2.29 -14.78 13.75
N PHE A 334 1.24 -14.45 13.02
CA PHE A 334 1.35 -13.84 11.70
C PHE A 334 2.09 -12.49 11.73
N VAL A 335 1.74 -11.60 12.65
CA VAL A 335 2.39 -10.28 12.79
C VAL A 335 3.87 -10.43 13.15
N ILE A 336 4.20 -11.31 14.10
CA ILE A 336 5.58 -11.59 14.46
C ILE A 336 6.33 -12.17 13.26
N SER A 337 5.73 -13.11 12.53
CA SER A 337 6.33 -13.71 11.33
C SER A 337 6.54 -12.68 10.23
N PHE A 338 5.58 -11.79 10.01
CA PHE A 338 5.68 -10.73 9.02
C PHE A 338 6.86 -9.78 9.32
N VAL A 339 6.96 -9.32 10.56
CA VAL A 339 8.05 -8.42 10.98
C VAL A 339 9.42 -9.14 10.93
N ALA A 340 9.48 -10.37 11.41
CA ALA A 340 10.72 -11.16 11.39
C ALA A 340 11.17 -11.46 9.95
N LEU A 341 10.28 -11.86 9.06
CA LEU A 341 10.58 -12.08 7.64
C LEU A 341 11.04 -10.80 6.96
N ASN A 342 10.43 -9.66 7.29
CA ASN A 342 10.87 -8.38 6.75
C ASN A 342 12.33 -8.09 7.12
N TYR A 343 12.69 -8.28 8.38
CA TYR A 343 14.07 -8.13 8.84
C TYR A 343 15.02 -9.14 8.16
N LEU A 344 14.62 -10.41 8.09
CA LEU A 344 15.42 -11.48 7.49
C LEU A 344 15.65 -11.28 5.98
N GLY A 345 14.69 -10.66 5.28
CA GLY A 345 14.82 -10.32 3.88
C GLY A 345 15.93 -9.30 3.59
N MET A 346 16.27 -8.48 4.58
CA MET A 346 17.34 -7.49 4.49
C MET A 346 18.73 -8.06 4.87
N LYS A 347 18.79 -9.32 5.33
CA LYS A 347 20.04 -9.98 5.75
C LYS A 347 20.63 -10.83 4.63
N PRO A 348 21.95 -11.12 4.65
CA PRO A 348 22.57 -12.10 3.76
C PRO A 348 21.87 -13.47 3.78
N ALA A 349 22.04 -14.26 2.72
CA ALA A 349 21.44 -15.59 2.61
C ALA A 349 22.23 -16.66 3.39
N ASP A 350 22.73 -16.32 4.57
CA ASP A 350 23.46 -17.26 5.43
C ASP A 350 22.51 -18.37 5.95
N PRO A 351 23.03 -19.58 6.18
CA PRO A 351 22.21 -20.74 6.59
C PRO A 351 21.32 -20.47 7.79
N GLY A 352 21.79 -19.70 8.79
CA GLY A 352 21.02 -19.34 9.97
C GLY A 352 19.80 -18.45 9.66
N TYR A 353 19.99 -17.43 8.83
CA TYR A 353 18.92 -16.54 8.41
C TYR A 353 17.91 -17.26 7.49
N VAL A 354 18.38 -18.11 6.59
CA VAL A 354 17.53 -18.94 5.73
C VAL A 354 16.68 -19.91 6.56
N TYR A 355 17.26 -20.57 7.57
CA TYR A 355 16.51 -21.44 8.47
C TYR A 355 15.44 -20.66 9.27
N ALA A 356 15.81 -19.52 9.83
CA ALA A 356 14.85 -18.64 10.51
C ALA A 356 13.72 -18.20 9.58
N ALA A 357 14.02 -17.85 8.33
CA ALA A 357 13.00 -17.48 7.34
C ALA A 357 12.03 -18.63 7.03
N ARG A 358 12.48 -19.89 7.05
CA ARG A 358 11.58 -21.07 6.93
C ARG A 358 10.64 -21.19 8.11
N VAL A 359 11.16 -21.02 9.33
CA VAL A 359 10.34 -21.11 10.57
C VAL A 359 9.25 -20.02 10.56
N PHE A 360 9.63 -18.76 10.33
CA PHE A 360 8.66 -17.67 10.25
C PHE A 360 7.77 -17.74 9.01
N GLY A 361 8.25 -18.32 7.91
CA GLY A 361 7.44 -18.63 6.73
C GLY A 361 6.30 -19.59 7.04
N VAL A 362 6.56 -20.62 7.85
CA VAL A 362 5.48 -21.51 8.34
C VAL A 362 4.46 -20.72 9.15
N GLY A 363 4.88 -19.84 10.06
CA GLY A 363 3.98 -18.99 10.84
C GLY A 363 3.15 -18.04 9.96
N TYR A 364 3.77 -17.47 8.92
CA TYR A 364 3.09 -16.64 7.94
C TYR A 364 1.99 -17.41 7.20
N PHE A 365 2.31 -18.56 6.63
CA PHE A 365 1.34 -19.35 5.85
C PHE A 365 0.29 -20.04 6.72
N ALA A 366 0.60 -20.40 7.98
CA ALA A 366 -0.35 -20.97 8.89
C ALA A 366 -1.55 -20.04 9.14
N PHE A 367 -1.34 -18.73 9.16
CA PHE A 367 -2.42 -17.75 9.28
C PHE A 367 -3.46 -17.92 8.17
N PHE A 368 -3.04 -18.06 6.93
CA PHE A 368 -3.95 -18.18 5.77
C PHE A 368 -4.47 -19.63 5.60
N LEU A 369 -3.59 -20.60 5.54
CA LEU A 369 -3.94 -21.98 5.19
C LEU A 369 -4.82 -22.66 6.25
N LEU A 370 -4.61 -22.32 7.52
CA LEU A 370 -5.41 -22.87 8.62
C LEU A 370 -6.63 -22.00 8.96
N MET A 371 -6.78 -20.82 8.32
CA MET A 371 -7.87 -19.88 8.60
C MET A 371 -9.27 -20.51 8.50
N PRO A 372 -9.62 -21.33 7.50
CA PRO A 372 -10.94 -21.95 7.41
C PRO A 372 -11.29 -22.85 8.60
N PHE A 373 -10.28 -23.38 9.27
CA PHE A 373 -10.44 -24.28 10.42
C PHE A 373 -10.51 -23.50 11.72
N TYR A 374 -9.46 -22.72 12.04
CA TYR A 374 -9.40 -22.05 13.33
C TYR A 374 -10.47 -20.94 13.47
N THR A 375 -10.88 -20.28 12.39
CA THR A 375 -11.96 -19.28 12.45
C THR A 375 -13.34 -19.90 12.67
N ARG A 376 -13.52 -21.18 12.31
CA ARG A 376 -14.73 -21.94 12.58
C ARG A 376 -14.79 -22.44 14.03
N TRP A 377 -13.62 -22.75 14.61
CA TRP A 377 -13.52 -23.28 16.00
C TRP A 377 -13.39 -22.17 17.04
N ASP A 378 -13.09 -20.96 16.60
CA ASP A 378 -12.87 -19.83 17.50
C ASP A 378 -14.17 -19.43 18.22
N ARG A 379 -14.06 -19.20 19.54
CA ARG A 379 -15.19 -18.79 20.37
C ARG A 379 -15.37 -17.28 20.28
N THR A 380 -16.35 -16.85 19.52
CA THR A 380 -16.66 -15.43 19.35
C THR A 380 -17.53 -14.89 20.47
N LYS A 381 -17.44 -13.57 20.71
CA LYS A 381 -18.32 -12.81 21.59
C LYS A 381 -19.48 -12.21 20.78
N PRO A 382 -20.64 -11.94 21.41
CA PRO A 382 -21.73 -11.26 20.73
C PRO A 382 -21.31 -9.85 20.30
N VAL A 383 -21.63 -9.48 19.08
CA VAL A 383 -21.44 -8.12 18.55
C VAL A 383 -22.55 -7.22 19.08
N PRO A 384 -22.28 -6.00 19.56
CA PRO A 384 -23.33 -5.10 20.03
C PRO A 384 -24.24 -4.66 18.88
N GLN A 385 -25.49 -4.35 19.20
CA GLN A 385 -26.45 -3.85 18.20
C GLN A 385 -26.11 -2.43 17.73
N ARG A 386 -25.41 -1.66 18.54
CA ARG A 386 -25.02 -0.27 18.31
C ARG A 386 -23.51 -0.12 18.46
N VAL A 387 -22.91 0.85 17.74
CA VAL A 387 -21.48 1.11 17.89
C VAL A 387 -21.12 1.58 19.30
N THR A 388 -19.96 1.13 19.78
CA THR A 388 -19.48 1.46 21.14
C THR A 388 -18.27 2.38 21.07
N PHE A 389 -18.12 3.22 22.10
CA PHE A 389 -16.97 4.09 22.28
C PHE A 389 -16.03 3.45 23.31
N HIS A 390 -15.25 2.47 22.89
CA HIS A 390 -14.16 1.96 23.73
C HIS A 390 -12.86 2.61 23.28
N ALA A 391 -12.16 3.26 24.21
CA ALA A 391 -10.81 3.78 24.02
C ALA A 391 -9.81 2.65 23.72
#